data_8c6a93a403567ab366028807c1f3d25b
#
_entry.id   8c6a93a403567ab366028807c1f3d25b
#
_cell.length_a   1.000
_cell.length_b   1.000
_cell.length_c   1.000
_cell.angle_alpha   90.00
_cell.angle_beta   90.00
_cell.angle_gamma   90.00
#
_symmetry.space_group_name_H-M   'P 1'
#
loop_
_entity.id
_entity.type
_entity.pdbx_description
1 polymer ?
#
loop_
_entity_poly.entity_id
_entity_poly.type
_entity_poly.pdbx_seq_one_letter_code
_entity_poly.pdbx_strand_id
1 'polypeptide(L)'
;MNDDGKPERTLSVVIPVYNERQTVLQMIEKVLKLVIVAEVVVIDDGSTDGTREILEKTAFDRRVRLFFHERNRGKGAALRTGFGHVKGEVVAIQDADLEYDPDEFNEMIRPIRDGVADVVYGSRLSGGKPQRVHLFWHRVGNGFLTFVTDLLYNVTLTDMETCYKMFRREVLEGIRIESDDFSVEPELTAKICRNKRWRVYEIPISYYGRSFEEGKKITWRHGISALWTLLKYRVKK
;
A
#
# COMPACT_ATOMS: atom_id res chain seq x y z
N MET A 1 6.85 2.07 23.83
CA MET A 1 5.84 2.25 24.89
C MET A 1 5.95 3.70 25.33
N ASN A 2 4.80 4.37 25.49
CA ASN A 2 4.80 5.72 26.09
C ASN A 2 5.18 5.62 27.57
N ASP A 3 5.53 6.73 28.20
CA ASP A 3 5.87 6.81 29.65
C ASP A 3 4.83 6.14 30.56
N ASP A 4 3.59 5.97 30.12
CA ASP A 4 2.49 5.30 30.83
C ASP A 4 2.41 3.78 30.55
N GLY A 5 3.39 3.16 29.89
CA GLY A 5 3.40 1.73 29.54
C GLY A 5 2.35 1.32 28.49
N LYS A 6 1.66 2.27 27.88
CA LYS A 6 0.70 2.01 26.79
C LYS A 6 1.44 1.89 25.46
N PRO A 7 1.02 0.99 24.57
CA PRO A 7 1.60 0.89 23.25
C PRO A 7 1.37 2.21 22.48
N GLU A 8 2.44 2.69 21.89
CA GLU A 8 2.43 3.92 21.12
C GLU A 8 1.64 3.73 19.83
N ARG A 9 0.56 4.49 19.69
CA ARG A 9 -0.27 4.52 18.47
C ARG A 9 0.32 5.52 17.50
N THR A 10 1.14 5.04 16.58
CA THR A 10 1.88 5.90 15.64
C THR A 10 1.52 5.66 14.18
N LEU A 11 0.77 4.57 13.87
CA LEU A 11 0.48 4.14 12.51
C LEU A 11 -0.82 4.75 11.99
N SER A 12 -0.72 5.51 10.89
CA SER A 12 -1.86 5.86 10.03
C SER A 12 -1.99 4.81 8.93
N VAL A 13 -3.17 4.24 8.75
CA VAL A 13 -3.44 3.28 7.67
C VAL A 13 -4.33 3.95 6.63
N VAL A 14 -3.86 4.00 5.38
CA VAL A 14 -4.61 4.53 4.23
C VAL A 14 -5.24 3.36 3.49
N ILE A 15 -6.56 3.38 3.35
CA ILE A 15 -7.35 2.35 2.67
C ILE A 15 -8.02 2.96 1.44
N PRO A 16 -7.43 2.82 0.22
CA PRO A 16 -8.13 3.16 -1.01
C PRO A 16 -9.20 2.10 -1.30
N VAL A 17 -10.41 2.53 -1.62
CA VAL A 17 -11.58 1.66 -1.82
C VAL A 17 -12.25 1.97 -3.15
N TYR A 18 -12.51 0.94 -3.95
CA TYR A 18 -13.35 1.05 -5.14
C TYR A 18 -14.07 -0.26 -5.41
N ASN A 19 -15.40 -0.28 -5.22
CA ASN A 19 -16.25 -1.45 -5.41
C ASN A 19 -15.77 -2.66 -4.58
N GLU A 20 -15.74 -2.49 -3.26
CA GLU A 20 -15.33 -3.50 -2.28
C GLU A 20 -16.39 -3.66 -1.16
N ARG A 21 -17.67 -3.65 -1.54
CA ARG A 21 -18.80 -3.72 -0.61
C ARG A 21 -18.74 -4.91 0.35
N GLN A 22 -18.23 -6.05 -0.12
CA GLN A 22 -18.22 -7.28 0.66
C GLN A 22 -17.09 -7.34 1.69
N THR A 23 -16.00 -6.59 1.49
CA THR A 23 -14.75 -6.75 2.24
C THR A 23 -14.34 -5.53 3.05
N VAL A 24 -14.77 -4.32 2.64
CA VAL A 24 -14.27 -3.07 3.22
C VAL A 24 -14.52 -2.95 4.73
N LEU A 25 -15.70 -3.31 5.23
CA LEU A 25 -16.00 -3.23 6.67
C LEU A 25 -15.13 -4.19 7.46
N GLN A 26 -14.99 -5.43 6.98
CA GLN A 26 -14.14 -6.43 7.63
C GLN A 26 -12.68 -5.99 7.65
N MET A 27 -12.19 -5.38 6.56
CA MET A 27 -10.83 -4.85 6.51
C MET A 27 -10.62 -3.73 7.53
N ILE A 28 -11.53 -2.75 7.60
CA ILE A 28 -11.46 -1.67 8.59
C ILE A 28 -11.45 -2.23 10.02
N GLU A 29 -12.30 -3.20 10.33
CA GLU A 29 -12.34 -3.85 11.64
C GLU A 29 -11.03 -4.57 11.98
N LYS A 30 -10.45 -5.31 11.03
CA LYS A 30 -9.15 -5.97 11.23
C LYS A 30 -8.05 -4.96 11.54
N VAL A 31 -7.97 -3.88 10.78
CA VAL A 31 -6.97 -2.80 11.00
C VAL A 31 -7.15 -2.14 12.37
N LEU A 32 -8.40 -1.88 12.78
CA LEU A 32 -8.71 -1.26 14.08
C LEU A 32 -8.36 -2.11 15.29
N LYS A 33 -8.25 -3.44 15.13
CA LYS A 33 -7.81 -4.36 16.21
C LYS A 33 -6.32 -4.21 16.52
N LEU A 34 -5.53 -3.68 15.61
CA LEU A 34 -4.11 -3.46 15.83
C LEU A 34 -3.89 -2.32 16.82
N VAL A 35 -3.14 -2.61 17.87
CA VAL A 35 -2.87 -1.66 18.95
C VAL A 35 -2.05 -0.46 18.49
N ILE A 36 -1.18 -0.68 17.49
CA ILE A 36 -0.28 0.34 16.92
C ILE A 36 -1.01 1.39 16.07
N VAL A 37 -2.28 1.13 15.66
CA VAL A 37 -3.03 2.00 14.75
C VAL A 37 -3.60 3.22 15.49
N ALA A 38 -3.14 4.39 15.08
CA ALA A 38 -3.61 5.69 15.54
C ALA A 38 -4.87 6.15 14.79
N GLU A 39 -4.90 5.95 13.47
CA GLU A 39 -6.01 6.32 12.61
C GLU A 39 -6.10 5.44 11.36
N VAL A 40 -7.30 5.38 10.80
CA VAL A 40 -7.61 4.74 9.53
C VAL A 40 -8.23 5.79 8.61
N VAL A 41 -7.58 6.07 7.49
CA VAL A 41 -8.02 7.03 6.48
C VAL A 41 -8.54 6.26 5.28
N VAL A 42 -9.86 6.20 5.12
CA VAL A 42 -10.54 5.46 4.05
C VAL A 42 -10.94 6.42 2.94
N ILE A 43 -10.59 6.11 1.71
CA ILE A 43 -10.91 6.91 0.54
C ILE A 43 -11.77 6.07 -0.40
N ASP A 44 -13.07 6.34 -0.43
CA ASP A 44 -13.96 5.78 -1.46
C ASP A 44 -13.75 6.50 -2.78
N ASP A 45 -13.22 5.80 -3.76
CA ASP A 45 -12.89 6.34 -5.08
C ASP A 45 -14.10 6.27 -6.05
N GLY A 46 -15.27 6.73 -5.59
CA GLY A 46 -16.47 6.79 -6.42
C GLY A 46 -17.08 5.42 -6.68
N SER A 47 -17.19 4.57 -5.66
CA SER A 47 -17.81 3.25 -5.77
C SER A 47 -19.27 3.31 -6.21
N THR A 48 -19.71 2.29 -6.97
CA THR A 48 -21.05 2.18 -7.57
C THR A 48 -21.78 0.89 -7.21
N ASP A 49 -21.20 0.03 -6.37
CA ASP A 49 -21.71 -1.28 -5.98
C ASP A 49 -22.43 -1.30 -4.60
N GLY A 50 -22.62 -0.13 -4.00
CA GLY A 50 -23.15 0.03 -2.66
C GLY A 50 -22.09 0.12 -1.56
N THR A 51 -20.81 0.17 -1.90
CA THR A 51 -19.70 0.38 -0.94
C THR A 51 -19.85 1.72 -0.22
N ARG A 52 -20.13 2.80 -0.96
CA ARG A 52 -20.31 4.15 -0.38
C ARG A 52 -21.42 4.17 0.65
N GLU A 53 -22.57 3.61 0.31
CA GLU A 53 -23.75 3.59 1.17
C GLU A 53 -23.52 2.85 2.49
N ILE A 54 -22.76 1.75 2.47
CA ILE A 54 -22.45 1.05 3.72
C ILE A 54 -21.42 1.81 4.55
N LEU A 55 -20.45 2.48 3.93
CA LEU A 55 -19.48 3.31 4.63
C LEU A 55 -20.16 4.51 5.30
N GLU A 56 -21.09 5.20 4.62
CA GLU A 56 -21.83 6.34 5.16
C GLU A 56 -22.78 5.97 6.30
N LYS A 57 -23.37 4.76 6.26
CA LYS A 57 -24.34 4.28 7.27
C LYS A 57 -23.71 3.64 8.49
N THR A 58 -22.44 3.26 8.42
CA THR A 58 -21.76 2.56 9.52
C THR A 58 -21.24 3.54 10.55
N ALA A 59 -21.57 3.31 11.82
CA ALA A 59 -20.98 4.04 12.93
C ALA A 59 -19.59 3.48 13.24
N PHE A 60 -18.56 4.19 12.83
CA PHE A 60 -17.17 3.77 13.03
C PHE A 60 -16.57 4.26 14.36
N ASP A 61 -15.51 3.59 14.78
CA ASP A 61 -14.59 4.09 15.80
C ASP A 61 -14.06 5.48 15.39
N ARG A 62 -13.86 6.36 16.38
CA ARG A 62 -13.35 7.74 16.19
C ARG A 62 -12.03 7.84 15.44
N ARG A 63 -11.28 6.74 15.34
CA ARG A 63 -10.05 6.65 14.58
C ARG A 63 -10.27 6.56 13.07
N VAL A 64 -11.49 6.23 12.61
CA VAL A 64 -11.81 6.12 11.19
C VAL A 64 -12.23 7.48 10.65
N ARG A 65 -11.62 7.85 9.52
CA ARG A 65 -11.96 9.07 8.78
C ARG A 65 -12.26 8.69 7.35
N LEU A 66 -13.44 9.09 6.86
CA LEU A 66 -13.92 8.76 5.52
C LEU A 66 -13.78 9.97 4.59
N PHE A 67 -13.34 9.71 3.38
CA PHE A 67 -13.28 10.68 2.28
C PHE A 67 -13.89 10.04 1.04
N PHE A 68 -14.59 10.82 0.22
CA PHE A 68 -15.34 10.34 -0.93
C PHE A 68 -14.97 11.15 -2.16
N HIS A 69 -14.57 10.47 -3.24
CA HIS A 69 -14.47 11.07 -4.56
C HIS A 69 -15.84 11.04 -5.26
N GLU A 70 -16.16 12.04 -6.05
CA GLU A 70 -17.42 12.08 -6.82
C GLU A 70 -17.50 10.97 -7.89
N ARG A 71 -16.34 10.56 -8.43
CA ARG A 71 -16.19 9.50 -9.43
C ARG A 71 -14.87 8.77 -9.25
N ASN A 72 -14.75 7.60 -9.87
CA ASN A 72 -13.49 6.88 -9.91
C ASN A 72 -12.40 7.74 -10.57
N ARG A 73 -11.32 7.94 -9.85
CA ARG A 73 -10.11 8.68 -10.25
C ARG A 73 -8.87 7.80 -10.28
N GLY A 74 -8.98 6.56 -9.77
CA GLY A 74 -7.93 5.57 -9.71
C GLY A 74 -7.19 5.52 -8.38
N LYS A 75 -6.50 4.38 -8.14
CA LYS A 75 -5.80 4.07 -6.88
C LYS A 75 -4.79 5.16 -6.48
N GLY A 76 -4.01 5.66 -7.43
CA GLY A 76 -3.03 6.71 -7.17
C GLY A 76 -3.66 8.01 -6.70
N ALA A 77 -4.81 8.41 -7.28
CA ALA A 77 -5.56 9.57 -6.84
C ALA A 77 -6.13 9.37 -5.42
N ALA A 78 -6.64 8.18 -5.10
CA ALA A 78 -7.11 7.84 -3.76
C ALA A 78 -5.98 7.88 -2.73
N LEU A 79 -4.82 7.29 -3.04
CA LEU A 79 -3.64 7.34 -2.17
C LEU A 79 -3.14 8.79 -1.96
N ARG A 80 -3.09 9.59 -3.03
CA ARG A 80 -2.71 11.02 -2.94
C ARG A 80 -3.64 11.78 -1.99
N THR A 81 -4.94 11.55 -2.09
CA THR A 81 -5.92 12.13 -1.15
C THR A 81 -5.66 11.63 0.27
N GLY A 82 -5.49 10.32 0.47
CA GLY A 82 -5.24 9.73 1.78
C GLY A 82 -3.98 10.27 2.44
N PHE A 83 -2.87 10.31 1.72
CA PHE A 83 -1.59 10.81 2.24
C PHE A 83 -1.65 12.31 2.62
N GLY A 84 -2.51 13.10 1.99
CA GLY A 84 -2.76 14.48 2.39
C GLY A 84 -3.49 14.64 3.73
N HIS A 85 -4.05 13.55 4.25
CA HIS A 85 -4.87 13.58 5.48
C HIS A 85 -4.28 12.79 6.66
N VAL A 86 -3.19 12.06 6.49
CA VAL A 86 -2.55 11.29 7.57
C VAL A 86 -1.88 12.20 8.61
N LYS A 87 -1.92 11.77 9.87
CA LYS A 87 -1.36 12.50 11.02
C LYS A 87 -0.29 11.70 11.78
N GLY A 88 -0.31 10.37 11.65
CA GLY A 88 0.65 9.48 12.32
C GLY A 88 2.09 9.67 11.80
N GLU A 89 3.05 9.26 12.59
CA GLU A 89 4.47 9.31 12.23
C GLU A 89 4.85 8.28 11.18
N VAL A 90 4.13 7.16 11.18
CA VAL A 90 4.27 6.07 10.22
C VAL A 90 2.98 5.93 9.43
N VAL A 91 3.09 5.68 8.14
CA VAL A 91 1.95 5.54 7.22
C VAL A 91 2.06 4.20 6.49
N ALA A 92 0.98 3.43 6.45
CA ALA A 92 0.89 2.20 5.67
C ALA A 92 -0.26 2.27 4.66
N ILE A 93 -0.10 1.56 3.55
CA ILE A 93 -1.15 1.31 2.57
C ILE A 93 -1.77 -0.05 2.88
N GLN A 94 -3.11 -0.12 2.90
CA GLN A 94 -3.90 -1.34 3.02
C GLN A 94 -4.96 -1.38 1.94
N ASP A 95 -4.90 -2.37 1.05
CA ASP A 95 -5.98 -2.61 0.10
C ASP A 95 -7.22 -3.19 0.81
N ALA A 96 -8.41 -2.84 0.33
CA ALA A 96 -9.67 -3.23 0.97
C ALA A 96 -10.13 -4.67 0.67
N ASP A 97 -9.37 -5.42 -0.14
CA ASP A 97 -9.77 -6.67 -0.78
C ASP A 97 -9.47 -7.95 0.01
N LEU A 98 -8.91 -7.85 1.21
CA LEU A 98 -8.49 -8.96 2.08
C LEU A 98 -7.36 -9.85 1.53
N GLU A 99 -6.70 -9.45 0.43
CA GLU A 99 -5.55 -10.21 -0.09
C GLU A 99 -4.32 -10.13 0.82
N TYR A 100 -4.20 -9.06 1.60
CA TYR A 100 -3.15 -8.83 2.59
C TYR A 100 -3.69 -8.87 4.02
N ASP A 101 -2.89 -9.38 4.95
CA ASP A 101 -3.26 -9.44 6.36
C ASP A 101 -2.70 -8.24 7.14
N PRO A 102 -3.56 -7.39 7.74
CA PRO A 102 -3.11 -6.25 8.54
C PRO A 102 -2.22 -6.62 9.74
N ASP A 103 -2.30 -7.83 10.25
CA ASP A 103 -1.45 -8.29 11.37
C ASP A 103 0.05 -8.22 11.03
N GLU A 104 0.41 -8.30 9.75
CA GLU A 104 1.77 -8.13 9.26
C GLU A 104 2.36 -6.74 9.56
N PHE A 105 1.53 -5.72 9.77
CA PHE A 105 2.01 -4.38 10.16
C PHE A 105 2.79 -4.39 11.47
N ASN A 106 2.53 -5.34 12.37
CA ASN A 106 3.26 -5.48 13.61
C ASN A 106 4.75 -5.86 13.37
N GLU A 107 5.03 -6.60 12.31
CA GLU A 107 6.41 -6.93 11.90
C GLU A 107 7.01 -5.82 11.03
N MET A 108 6.23 -5.28 10.09
CA MET A 108 6.70 -4.25 9.17
C MET A 108 7.12 -2.95 9.86
N ILE A 109 6.48 -2.59 10.98
CA ILE A 109 6.80 -1.35 11.71
C ILE A 109 8.12 -1.44 12.49
N ARG A 110 8.59 -2.64 12.83
CA ARG A 110 9.77 -2.82 13.68
C ARG A 110 11.02 -2.14 13.14
N PRO A 111 11.45 -2.36 11.87
CA PRO A 111 12.65 -1.69 11.35
C PRO A 111 12.56 -0.15 11.36
N ILE A 112 11.34 0.40 11.24
CA ILE A 112 11.12 1.85 11.32
C ILE A 112 11.27 2.31 12.79
N ARG A 113 10.69 1.60 13.74
CA ARG A 113 10.80 1.90 15.17
C ARG A 113 12.22 1.76 15.70
N ASP A 114 12.93 0.75 15.21
CA ASP A 114 14.34 0.52 15.57
C ASP A 114 15.28 1.55 14.92
N GLY A 115 14.73 2.45 14.10
CA GLY A 115 15.48 3.52 13.45
C GLY A 115 16.42 3.05 12.34
N VAL A 116 16.28 1.79 11.85
CA VAL A 116 17.12 1.22 10.79
C VAL A 116 16.52 1.40 9.40
N ALA A 117 15.19 1.55 9.29
CA ALA A 117 14.48 1.76 8.04
C ALA A 117 13.69 3.07 8.03
N ASP A 118 13.51 3.64 6.86
CA ASP A 118 12.62 4.77 6.59
C ASP A 118 11.39 4.31 5.78
N VAL A 119 11.56 3.22 5.01
CA VAL A 119 10.54 2.58 4.18
C VAL A 119 10.64 1.05 4.35
N VAL A 120 9.49 0.39 4.45
CA VAL A 120 9.41 -1.08 4.50
C VAL A 120 8.41 -1.57 3.45
N TYR A 121 8.85 -2.50 2.62
CA TYR A 121 8.03 -3.22 1.64
C TYR A 121 7.69 -4.60 2.18
N GLY A 122 6.42 -4.99 2.07
CA GLY A 122 5.98 -6.34 2.32
C GLY A 122 6.16 -7.18 1.05
N SER A 123 7.17 -8.05 1.01
CA SER A 123 7.42 -8.91 -0.17
C SER A 123 6.60 -10.19 -0.12
N ARG A 124 5.86 -10.45 -1.20
CA ARG A 124 5.17 -11.72 -1.45
C ARG A 124 6.11 -12.80 -1.98
N LEU A 125 7.32 -12.43 -2.40
CA LEU A 125 8.23 -13.30 -3.15
C LEU A 125 9.51 -13.67 -2.40
N SER A 126 9.80 -13.05 -1.25
CA SER A 126 11.00 -13.33 -0.45
C SER A 126 10.94 -14.65 0.34
N GLY A 127 9.77 -15.30 0.38
CA GLY A 127 9.58 -16.56 1.12
C GLY A 127 9.36 -16.37 2.63
N GLY A 128 9.15 -17.50 3.35
CA GLY A 128 9.01 -17.50 4.81
C GLY A 128 7.60 -17.27 5.35
N LYS A 129 6.63 -16.89 4.54
CA LYS A 129 5.21 -16.73 4.90
C LYS A 129 4.30 -17.49 3.90
N PRO A 130 3.07 -17.87 4.31
CA PRO A 130 2.13 -18.52 3.41
C PRO A 130 1.76 -17.65 2.22
N GLN A 131 1.76 -18.25 1.04
CA GLN A 131 1.39 -17.58 -0.20
C GLN A 131 0.53 -18.52 -1.04
N ARG A 132 -0.54 -17.97 -1.63
CA ARG A 132 -1.27 -18.70 -2.67
C ARG A 132 -0.36 -18.93 -3.86
N VAL A 133 -0.31 -20.14 -4.40
CA VAL A 133 0.45 -20.42 -5.63
C VAL A 133 -0.15 -19.61 -6.77
N HIS A 134 0.64 -18.73 -7.34
CA HIS A 134 0.22 -17.81 -8.40
C HIS A 134 0.34 -18.42 -9.78
N LEU A 135 -0.32 -17.77 -10.75
CA LEU A 135 -0.12 -18.03 -12.17
C LEU A 135 1.35 -17.75 -12.53
N PHE A 136 1.98 -18.71 -13.17
CA PHE A 136 3.41 -18.65 -13.55
C PHE A 136 3.77 -17.33 -14.27
N TRP A 137 2.99 -16.93 -15.28
CA TRP A 137 3.27 -15.73 -16.06
C TRP A 137 3.13 -14.43 -15.28
N HIS A 138 2.26 -14.37 -14.27
CA HIS A 138 2.18 -13.20 -13.36
C HIS A 138 3.44 -13.09 -12.52
N ARG A 139 3.99 -14.21 -12.05
CA ARG A 139 5.24 -14.23 -11.31
C ARG A 139 6.41 -13.80 -12.18
N VAL A 140 6.46 -14.28 -13.44
CA VAL A 140 7.49 -13.88 -14.42
C VAL A 140 7.41 -12.39 -14.72
N GLY A 141 6.20 -11.87 -14.98
CA GLY A 141 5.98 -10.44 -15.23
C GLY A 141 6.41 -9.54 -14.07
N ASN A 142 6.02 -9.91 -12.83
CA ASN A 142 6.44 -9.17 -11.64
C ASN A 142 7.96 -9.25 -11.43
N GLY A 143 8.56 -10.42 -11.59
CA GLY A 143 10.02 -10.60 -11.50
C GLY A 143 10.77 -9.76 -12.53
N PHE A 144 10.25 -9.67 -13.76
CA PHE A 144 10.84 -8.83 -14.81
C PHE A 144 10.77 -7.34 -14.45
N LEU A 145 9.61 -6.83 -13.97
CA LEU A 145 9.47 -5.43 -13.55
C LEU A 145 10.35 -5.11 -12.34
N THR A 146 10.46 -6.03 -11.40
CA THR A 146 11.37 -5.89 -10.25
C THR A 146 12.82 -5.86 -10.71
N PHE A 147 13.24 -6.76 -11.59
CA PHE A 147 14.60 -6.76 -12.17
C PHE A 147 14.92 -5.44 -12.89
N VAL A 148 13.99 -4.91 -13.70
CA VAL A 148 14.17 -3.60 -14.35
C VAL A 148 14.30 -2.48 -13.33
N THR A 149 13.51 -2.52 -12.25
CA THR A 149 13.61 -1.56 -11.15
C THR A 149 14.98 -1.61 -10.49
N ASP A 150 15.47 -2.81 -10.19
CA ASP A 150 16.77 -3.02 -9.56
C ASP A 150 17.91 -2.49 -10.42
N LEU A 151 17.84 -2.75 -11.73
CA LEU A 151 18.81 -2.25 -12.70
C LEU A 151 18.79 -0.71 -12.81
N LEU A 152 17.60 -0.11 -12.95
CA LEU A 152 17.46 1.33 -13.15
C LEU A 152 17.81 2.14 -11.90
N TYR A 153 17.46 1.63 -10.72
CA TYR A 153 17.62 2.35 -9.46
C TYR A 153 18.74 1.81 -8.58
N ASN A 154 19.46 0.76 -9.03
CA ASN A 154 20.56 0.11 -8.30
C ASN A 154 20.12 -0.28 -6.87
N VAL A 155 19.07 -1.07 -6.78
CA VAL A 155 18.51 -1.65 -5.54
C VAL A 155 18.38 -3.15 -5.70
N THR A 156 17.99 -3.87 -4.65
CA THR A 156 17.83 -5.33 -4.65
C THR A 156 16.47 -5.68 -4.03
N LEU A 157 15.39 -5.26 -4.69
CA LEU A 157 14.03 -5.60 -4.29
C LEU A 157 13.68 -7.02 -4.77
N THR A 158 12.79 -7.69 -4.04
CA THR A 158 12.22 -8.98 -4.47
C THR A 158 10.80 -8.84 -5.01
N ASP A 159 10.07 -7.77 -4.65
CA ASP A 159 8.68 -7.56 -5.03
C ASP A 159 8.33 -6.05 -5.12
N MET A 160 8.68 -5.41 -6.24
CA MET A 160 8.41 -3.98 -6.46
C MET A 160 6.92 -3.66 -6.55
N GLU A 161 6.13 -4.55 -7.15
CA GLU A 161 4.70 -4.39 -7.42
C GLU A 161 3.82 -4.64 -6.17
N THR A 162 4.40 -4.91 -5.00
CA THR A 162 3.61 -5.06 -3.78
C THR A 162 2.87 -3.77 -3.45
N CYS A 163 1.59 -3.88 -3.12
CA CYS A 163 0.81 -2.77 -2.60
C CYS A 163 1.11 -2.51 -1.11
N TYR A 164 1.77 -3.47 -0.44
CA TYR A 164 1.99 -3.44 0.99
C TYR A 164 3.27 -2.70 1.33
N LYS A 165 3.14 -1.39 1.49
CA LYS A 165 4.24 -0.46 1.74
C LYS A 165 3.98 0.35 2.99
N MET A 166 5.01 0.56 3.78
CA MET A 166 5.00 1.35 5.01
C MET A 166 6.12 2.39 4.96
N PHE A 167 5.83 3.59 5.42
CA PHE A 167 6.73 4.74 5.29
C PHE A 167 6.80 5.54 6.60
N ARG A 168 7.91 6.15 6.91
CA ARG A 168 7.91 7.36 7.74
C ARG A 168 7.13 8.45 7.01
N ARG A 169 6.31 9.23 7.70
CA ARG A 169 5.53 10.30 7.07
C ARG A 169 6.38 11.29 6.29
N GLU A 170 7.57 11.62 6.79
CA GLU A 170 8.52 12.52 6.12
C GLU A 170 8.96 12.05 4.72
N VAL A 171 8.92 10.74 4.45
CA VAL A 171 9.18 10.19 3.11
C VAL A 171 8.10 10.64 2.14
N LEU A 172 6.83 10.58 2.57
CA LEU A 172 5.68 10.97 1.74
C LEU A 172 5.58 12.48 1.55
N GLU A 173 5.97 13.27 2.54
CA GLU A 173 6.04 14.75 2.43
C GLU A 173 7.01 15.19 1.34
N GLY A 174 8.06 14.40 1.08
CA GLY A 174 9.03 14.64 0.00
C GLY A 174 8.62 14.11 -1.37
N ILE A 175 7.45 13.43 -1.50
CA ILE A 175 7.01 12.77 -2.72
C ILE A 175 5.66 13.31 -3.19
N ARG A 176 5.63 13.93 -4.36
CA ARG A 176 4.38 14.30 -5.04
C ARG A 176 3.95 13.15 -5.96
N ILE A 177 2.86 12.47 -5.65
CA ILE A 177 2.26 11.45 -6.52
C ILE A 177 1.60 12.14 -7.71
N GLU A 178 1.92 11.68 -8.93
CA GLU A 178 1.37 12.22 -10.20
C GLU A 178 0.44 11.21 -10.88
N SER A 179 0.73 9.91 -10.75
CA SER A 179 -0.11 8.85 -11.34
C SER A 179 -1.45 8.76 -10.62
N ASP A 180 -2.51 8.60 -11.39
CA ASP A 180 -3.84 8.42 -10.83
C ASP A 180 -4.21 6.93 -10.68
N ASP A 181 -3.64 6.05 -11.50
CA ASP A 181 -3.95 4.62 -11.60
C ASP A 181 -2.98 3.73 -10.80
N PHE A 182 -2.88 2.45 -11.17
CA PHE A 182 -1.95 1.47 -10.59
C PHE A 182 -0.48 1.78 -10.82
N SER A 183 -0.15 2.70 -11.74
CA SER A 183 1.23 3.20 -11.94
C SER A 183 1.79 3.93 -10.71
N VAL A 184 0.98 4.17 -9.69
CA VAL A 184 1.41 4.71 -8.39
C VAL A 184 2.45 3.82 -7.71
N GLU A 185 2.36 2.49 -7.84
CA GLU A 185 3.31 1.58 -7.20
C GLU A 185 4.74 1.72 -7.77
N PRO A 186 4.95 1.61 -9.11
CA PRO A 186 6.26 1.89 -9.69
C PRO A 186 6.68 3.37 -9.55
N GLU A 187 5.75 4.33 -9.51
CA GLU A 187 6.07 5.74 -9.26
C GLU A 187 6.65 5.96 -7.87
N LEU A 188 5.98 5.43 -6.83
CA LEU A 188 6.47 5.51 -5.45
C LEU A 188 7.86 4.89 -5.33
N THR A 189 8.03 3.68 -5.87
CA THR A 189 9.31 2.97 -5.82
C THR A 189 10.41 3.76 -6.53
N ALA A 190 10.13 4.28 -7.72
CA ALA A 190 11.07 5.11 -8.48
C ALA A 190 11.52 6.36 -7.69
N LYS A 191 10.56 7.08 -7.11
CA LYS A 191 10.83 8.31 -6.37
C LYS A 191 11.57 8.07 -5.05
N ILE A 192 11.26 6.97 -4.36
CA ILE A 192 11.92 6.56 -3.12
C ILE A 192 13.37 6.14 -3.40
N CYS A 193 13.58 5.26 -4.39
CA CYS A 193 14.87 4.63 -4.63
C CYS A 193 15.86 5.51 -5.41
N ARG A 194 15.36 6.56 -6.11
CA ARG A 194 16.17 7.37 -7.02
C ARG A 194 17.32 8.13 -6.35
N ASN A 195 17.06 8.78 -5.24
CA ASN A 195 18.02 9.69 -4.61
C ASN A 195 18.87 9.05 -3.50
N LYS A 196 18.65 7.77 -3.22
CA LYS A 196 19.33 7.01 -2.18
C LYS A 196 19.28 7.63 -0.77
N ARG A 197 18.36 8.55 -0.56
CA ARG A 197 18.19 9.22 0.73
C ARG A 197 17.58 8.26 1.77
N TRP A 198 16.64 7.40 1.31
CA TRP A 198 15.82 6.59 2.18
C TRP A 198 16.34 5.16 2.30
N ARG A 199 16.35 4.64 3.52
CA ARG A 199 16.72 3.24 3.81
C ARG A 199 15.48 2.36 3.61
N VAL A 200 15.48 1.58 2.53
CA VAL A 200 14.39 0.69 2.17
C VAL A 200 14.72 -0.72 2.64
N TYR A 201 13.79 -1.35 3.33
CA TYR A 201 13.85 -2.73 3.80
C TYR A 201 12.70 -3.54 3.21
N GLU A 202 12.88 -4.85 3.06
CA GLU A 202 11.81 -5.78 2.73
C GLU A 202 11.58 -6.76 3.87
N ILE A 203 10.30 -7.13 4.07
CA ILE A 203 9.88 -8.15 5.02
C ILE A 203 8.96 -9.13 4.29
N PRO A 204 9.13 -10.47 4.47
CA PRO A 204 8.19 -11.43 3.93
C PRO A 204 6.79 -11.22 4.52
N ILE A 205 5.77 -11.32 3.66
CA ILE A 205 4.37 -11.21 4.05
C ILE A 205 3.55 -12.37 3.48
N SER A 206 2.44 -12.67 4.13
CA SER A 206 1.42 -13.58 3.62
C SER A 206 0.63 -12.93 2.49
N TYR A 207 0.16 -13.72 1.52
CA TYR A 207 -0.64 -13.23 0.42
C TYR A 207 -1.72 -14.22 -0.01
N TYR A 208 -2.96 -13.78 0.03
CA TYR A 208 -4.17 -14.57 -0.24
C TYR A 208 -4.83 -14.14 -1.55
N GLY A 209 -4.03 -13.98 -2.62
CA GLY A 209 -4.45 -13.41 -3.90
C GLY A 209 -5.74 -13.98 -4.46
N ARG A 210 -6.60 -13.11 -5.00
CA ARG A 210 -7.88 -13.46 -5.65
C ARG A 210 -7.66 -14.06 -7.03
N SER A 211 -8.57 -14.95 -7.46
CA SER A 211 -8.69 -15.39 -8.85
C SER A 211 -9.38 -14.32 -9.70
N PHE A 212 -9.39 -14.50 -11.03
CA PHE A 212 -10.16 -13.61 -11.94
C PHE A 212 -11.67 -13.66 -11.65
N GLU A 213 -12.20 -14.81 -11.27
CA GLU A 213 -13.60 -14.99 -10.87
C GLU A 213 -13.92 -14.27 -9.56
N GLU A 214 -12.92 -14.09 -8.70
CA GLU A 214 -13.00 -13.38 -7.42
C GLU A 214 -12.75 -11.85 -7.58
N GLY A 215 -12.66 -11.32 -8.82
CA GLY A 215 -12.60 -9.88 -9.09
C GLY A 215 -11.20 -9.28 -9.23
N LYS A 216 -10.18 -10.07 -9.61
CA LYS A 216 -8.83 -9.55 -9.87
C LYS A 216 -8.83 -8.50 -10.99
N LYS A 217 -8.37 -7.30 -10.68
CA LYS A 217 -8.45 -6.11 -11.58
C LYS A 217 -7.20 -5.90 -12.45
N ILE A 218 -6.06 -6.54 -12.15
CA ILE A 218 -4.76 -6.29 -12.80
C ILE A 218 -4.63 -7.08 -14.11
N THR A 219 -4.22 -6.40 -15.20
CA THR A 219 -4.01 -6.96 -16.53
C THR A 219 -2.59 -6.69 -17.03
N TRP A 220 -2.13 -7.36 -18.12
CA TRP A 220 -0.81 -7.16 -18.73
C TRP A 220 -0.53 -5.70 -19.16
N ARG A 221 -1.58 -4.91 -19.45
CA ARG A 221 -1.46 -3.48 -19.80
C ARG A 221 -0.85 -2.66 -18.66
N HIS A 222 -1.16 -3.03 -17.41
CA HIS A 222 -0.58 -2.38 -16.23
C HIS A 222 0.94 -2.62 -16.15
N GLY A 223 1.43 -3.78 -16.62
CA GLY A 223 2.86 -4.06 -16.69
C GLY A 223 3.60 -3.12 -17.67
N ILE A 224 3.01 -2.82 -18.83
CA ILE A 224 3.59 -1.85 -19.78
C ILE A 224 3.60 -0.45 -19.18
N SER A 225 2.50 -0.05 -18.53
CA SER A 225 2.41 1.24 -17.85
C SER A 225 3.44 1.36 -16.72
N ALA A 226 3.65 0.29 -15.96
CA ALA A 226 4.66 0.24 -14.90
C ALA A 226 6.07 0.45 -15.48
N LEU A 227 6.44 -0.27 -16.55
CA LEU A 227 7.73 -0.12 -17.21
C LEU A 227 7.96 1.32 -17.70
N TRP A 228 6.93 1.90 -18.37
CA TRP A 228 7.01 3.29 -18.81
C TRP A 228 7.20 4.26 -17.64
N THR A 229 6.50 4.03 -16.53
CA THR A 229 6.58 4.85 -15.31
C THR A 229 7.98 4.79 -14.70
N LEU A 230 8.57 3.61 -14.60
CA LEU A 230 9.94 3.44 -14.13
C LEU A 230 10.94 4.22 -14.99
N LEU A 231 10.86 4.11 -16.32
CA LEU A 231 11.73 4.84 -17.25
C LEU A 231 11.51 6.36 -17.16
N LYS A 232 10.24 6.80 -17.12
CA LYS A 232 9.86 8.21 -17.00
C LYS A 232 10.52 8.84 -15.76
N TYR A 233 10.39 8.23 -14.58
CA TYR A 233 10.90 8.78 -13.34
C TYR A 233 12.41 8.56 -13.15
N ARG A 234 13.05 7.73 -13.97
CA ARG A 234 14.52 7.64 -14.01
C ARG A 234 15.14 8.89 -14.64
N VAL A 235 14.49 9.44 -15.69
CA VAL A 235 15.01 10.60 -16.47
C VAL A 235 14.40 11.92 -16.01
N LYS A 236 13.14 11.96 -15.57
CA LYS A 236 12.46 13.16 -15.12
C LYS A 236 13.18 13.71 -13.87
N LYS A 237 13.69 14.95 -13.94
CA LYS A 237 14.31 15.63 -12.78
C LYS A 237 13.26 16.02 -11.76
#